data_b7c8270247aad81dc44ab9b85b3028cf
#
_entry.id   b7c8270247aad81dc44ab9b85b3028cf
#
_cell.length_a   1.000
_cell.length_b   1.000
_cell.length_c   1.000
_cell.angle_alpha   90.00
_cell.angle_beta   90.00
_cell.angle_gamma   90.00
#
_symmetry.space_group_name_H-M   'P 1'
#
loop_
_entity.id
_entity.type
_entity.pdbx_description
1 polymer ?
#
loop_
_entity_poly.entity_id
_entity_poly.type
_entity_poly.pdbx_seq_one_letter_code
_entity_poly.pdbx_strand_id
1 'polypeptide(L)'
;MSQQVIIFDTTLRDGEQALQASLSVKEKLQIALALERMGVDVMEVGFPVSSPGDFESVQTIARQVKNSRVCALARCVEKDIDVAAESLKVAEAFRIHTFIATSPMHIATKLRSTLDEVIERAIYMVKRARNYTDDVEFSCEDAGRTPIADLARVVEAAINAGATTINIPDTVGYTMPFEFAGIISGLYERVPNIDKAIISVHTHDDLGLAVGNSLAAVHAGARQVEGAMNGIGERAGNCSLEELLRYPPGWRAEKPRKLRNHDTRIYWSEPNPAESDLSFGACGGETSHG
;
A
#
# COMPACT_ATOMS: atom_id res chain seq x y z
N MET A 1 5.75 23.56 2.75
CA MET A 1 5.41 22.50 3.73
C MET A 1 5.94 21.20 3.15
N SER A 2 6.79 20.48 3.87
CA SER A 2 7.24 19.15 3.44
C SER A 2 6.01 18.24 3.44
N GLN A 3 5.66 17.70 2.27
CA GLN A 3 4.51 16.84 2.12
C GLN A 3 4.96 15.42 2.47
N GLN A 4 4.74 15.00 3.72
CA GLN A 4 5.07 13.67 4.18
C GLN A 4 4.28 12.62 3.38
N VAL A 5 4.98 11.59 2.90
CA VAL A 5 4.38 10.38 2.34
C VAL A 5 4.43 9.27 3.37
N ILE A 6 3.29 8.64 3.62
CA ILE A 6 3.14 7.51 4.52
C ILE A 6 3.64 6.25 3.81
N ILE A 7 4.47 5.48 4.49
CA ILE A 7 4.94 4.19 4.00
C ILE A 7 4.10 3.08 4.62
N PHE A 8 3.40 2.36 3.77
CA PHE A 8 2.57 1.23 4.13
C PHE A 8 3.24 -0.07 3.63
N ASP A 9 3.61 -0.94 4.54
CA ASP A 9 4.28 -2.20 4.22
C ASP A 9 3.27 -3.34 4.06
N THR A 10 3.35 -4.07 2.94
CA THR A 10 2.50 -5.23 2.61
C THR A 10 3.26 -6.56 2.63
N THR A 11 4.49 -6.59 3.12
CA THR A 11 5.36 -7.78 3.11
C THR A 11 4.71 -8.99 3.77
N LEU A 12 4.03 -8.78 4.90
CA LEU A 12 3.39 -9.84 5.69
C LEU A 12 1.96 -10.19 5.25
N ARG A 13 1.45 -9.56 4.20
CA ARG A 13 0.16 -9.88 3.62
C ARG A 13 0.30 -10.25 2.15
N ASP A 14 0.51 -9.28 1.25
CA ASP A 14 0.65 -9.52 -0.19
C ASP A 14 1.99 -10.20 -0.51
N GLY A 15 3.05 -9.78 0.17
CA GLY A 15 4.36 -10.42 0.03
C GLY A 15 4.34 -11.90 0.42
N GLU A 16 3.60 -12.27 1.47
CA GLU A 16 3.48 -13.69 1.86
C GLU A 16 2.73 -14.53 0.83
N GLN A 17 1.80 -13.96 0.07
CA GLN A 17 1.08 -14.67 -0.99
C GLN A 17 1.99 -15.14 -2.13
N ALA A 18 3.15 -14.52 -2.31
CA ALA A 18 4.17 -14.92 -3.28
C ALA A 18 5.00 -16.13 -2.81
N LEU A 19 4.99 -16.45 -1.52
CA LEU A 19 5.83 -17.51 -0.95
C LEU A 19 5.19 -18.89 -1.18
N GLN A 20 6.03 -19.87 -1.49
CA GLN A 20 5.58 -21.26 -1.63
C GLN A 20 5.24 -21.93 -0.29
N ALA A 21 5.69 -21.35 0.83
CA ALA A 21 5.43 -21.82 2.18
C ALA A 21 5.00 -20.66 3.06
N SER A 22 4.00 -20.90 3.91
CA SER A 22 3.54 -19.93 4.89
C SER A 22 4.59 -19.72 5.97
N LEU A 23 4.76 -18.47 6.38
CA LEU A 23 5.60 -18.10 7.51
C LEU A 23 4.92 -18.52 8.83
N SER A 24 5.72 -18.97 9.78
CA SER A 24 5.23 -19.23 11.15
C SER A 24 4.92 -17.91 11.86
N VAL A 25 4.06 -17.96 12.89
CA VAL A 25 3.73 -16.79 13.74
C VAL A 25 4.99 -16.11 14.27
N LYS A 26 6.00 -16.92 14.66
CA LYS A 26 7.28 -16.40 15.17
C LYS A 26 8.07 -15.64 14.10
N GLU A 27 8.13 -16.17 12.89
CA GLU A 27 8.83 -15.52 11.77
C GLU A 27 8.13 -14.23 11.36
N LYS A 28 6.79 -14.25 11.25
CA LYS A 28 6.00 -13.03 10.97
C LYS A 28 6.26 -11.96 12.04
N LEU A 29 6.28 -12.33 13.32
CA LEU A 29 6.58 -11.39 14.40
C LEU A 29 8.00 -10.80 14.29
N GLN A 30 8.99 -11.61 13.94
CA GLN A 30 10.37 -11.12 13.77
C GLN A 30 10.46 -10.10 12.62
N ILE A 31 9.79 -10.37 11.50
CA ILE A 31 9.71 -9.45 10.36
C ILE A 31 8.98 -8.16 10.77
N ALA A 32 7.82 -8.26 11.42
CA ALA A 32 7.07 -7.09 11.89
C ALA A 32 7.89 -6.17 12.79
N LEU A 33 8.65 -6.74 13.74
CA LEU A 33 9.54 -5.98 14.63
C LEU A 33 10.74 -5.38 13.87
N ALA A 34 11.19 -6.00 12.79
CA ALA A 34 12.22 -5.42 11.93
C ALA A 34 11.66 -4.22 11.14
N LEU A 35 10.48 -4.36 10.54
CA LEU A 35 9.76 -3.29 9.85
C LEU A 35 9.47 -2.09 10.77
N GLU A 36 9.05 -2.35 12.02
CA GLU A 36 8.87 -1.31 13.02
C GLU A 36 10.16 -0.55 13.31
N ARG A 37 11.30 -1.27 13.48
CA ARG A 37 12.62 -0.63 13.67
C ARG A 37 13.05 0.20 12.47
N MET A 38 12.71 -0.23 11.26
CA MET A 38 12.95 0.55 10.03
C MET A 38 12.07 1.81 9.97
N GLY A 39 11.03 1.88 10.78
CA GLY A 39 10.17 3.04 10.88
C GLY A 39 9.12 3.12 9.78
N VAL A 40 8.60 1.98 9.28
CA VAL A 40 7.38 2.01 8.46
C VAL A 40 6.23 2.60 9.26
N ASP A 41 5.35 3.34 8.59
CA ASP A 41 4.25 4.03 9.26
C ASP A 41 3.10 3.08 9.58
N VAL A 42 2.76 2.23 8.60
CA VAL A 42 1.69 1.23 8.70
C VAL A 42 2.23 -0.10 8.17
N MET A 43 1.87 -1.21 8.79
CA MET A 43 2.16 -2.56 8.30
C MET A 43 0.90 -3.40 8.23
N GLU A 44 0.63 -3.97 7.06
CA GLU A 44 -0.45 -4.93 6.86
C GLU A 44 0.07 -6.33 7.12
N VAL A 45 -0.45 -6.96 8.17
CA VAL A 45 0.19 -8.13 8.77
C VAL A 45 -0.57 -9.42 8.55
N GLY A 46 -1.62 -9.40 7.73
CA GLY A 46 -2.33 -10.60 7.34
C GLY A 46 -3.80 -10.38 6.98
N PHE A 47 -4.47 -11.51 6.74
CA PHE A 47 -5.90 -11.62 6.43
C PHE A 47 -6.58 -12.56 7.42
N PRO A 48 -6.95 -12.08 8.63
CA PRO A 48 -7.25 -12.92 9.78
C PRO A 48 -8.45 -13.85 9.63
N VAL A 49 -9.35 -13.60 8.67
CA VAL A 49 -10.47 -14.51 8.38
C VAL A 49 -10.05 -15.75 7.59
N SER A 50 -8.86 -15.73 6.98
CA SER A 50 -8.36 -16.81 6.10
C SER A 50 -8.12 -18.11 6.85
N SER A 51 -7.55 -18.03 8.06
CA SER A 51 -7.26 -19.18 8.90
C SER A 51 -7.09 -18.80 10.39
N PRO A 52 -7.22 -19.76 11.31
CA PRO A 52 -6.90 -19.56 12.73
C PRO A 52 -5.43 -19.12 12.94
N GLY A 53 -4.48 -19.63 12.15
CA GLY A 53 -3.07 -19.26 12.22
C GLY A 53 -2.81 -17.81 11.79
N ASP A 54 -3.55 -17.35 10.79
CA ASP A 54 -3.48 -15.95 10.36
C ASP A 54 -4.05 -15.00 11.43
N PHE A 55 -5.18 -15.38 12.03
CA PHE A 55 -5.75 -14.65 13.16
C PHE A 55 -4.75 -14.54 14.32
N GLU A 56 -4.12 -15.65 14.71
CA GLU A 56 -3.13 -15.69 15.79
C GLU A 56 -1.90 -14.83 15.47
N SER A 57 -1.42 -14.88 14.22
CA SER A 57 -0.30 -14.05 13.74
C SER A 57 -0.62 -12.57 13.86
N VAL A 58 -1.76 -12.13 13.31
CA VAL A 58 -2.19 -10.72 13.38
C VAL A 58 -2.32 -10.27 14.82
N GLN A 59 -2.97 -11.05 15.69
CA GLN A 59 -3.14 -10.70 17.10
C GLN A 59 -1.82 -10.65 17.87
N THR A 60 -0.89 -11.56 17.56
CA THR A 60 0.43 -11.59 18.19
C THR A 60 1.25 -10.36 17.84
N ILE A 61 1.27 -9.98 16.55
CA ILE A 61 1.95 -8.78 16.07
C ILE A 61 1.31 -7.53 16.68
N ALA A 62 -0.02 -7.45 16.67
CA ALA A 62 -0.77 -6.32 17.22
C ALA A 62 -0.48 -6.05 18.71
N ARG A 63 -0.17 -7.09 19.49
CA ARG A 63 0.25 -6.93 20.90
C ARG A 63 1.64 -6.37 21.07
N GLN A 64 2.56 -6.66 20.14
CA GLN A 64 3.99 -6.39 20.28
C GLN A 64 4.44 -5.09 19.64
N VAL A 65 3.88 -4.75 18.47
CA VAL A 65 4.21 -3.53 17.72
C VAL A 65 3.62 -2.30 18.41
N LYS A 66 4.43 -1.25 18.60
CA LYS A 66 4.06 -0.03 19.35
C LYS A 66 4.28 1.27 18.58
N ASN A 67 5.26 1.30 17.67
CA ASN A 67 5.68 2.52 16.98
C ASN A 67 5.21 2.60 15.52
N SER A 68 4.59 1.54 15.01
CA SER A 68 3.93 1.49 13.71
C SER A 68 2.47 1.12 13.89
N ARG A 69 1.62 1.57 12.99
CA ARG A 69 0.20 1.17 13.00
C ARG A 69 0.05 -0.22 12.38
N VAL A 70 -0.62 -1.11 13.08
CA VAL A 70 -0.90 -2.46 12.57
C VAL A 70 -2.21 -2.44 11.80
N CYS A 71 -2.21 -3.07 10.61
CA CYS A 71 -3.35 -3.16 9.73
C CYS A 71 -3.66 -4.62 9.40
N ALA A 72 -4.92 -4.94 9.17
CA ALA A 72 -5.35 -6.23 8.63
C ALA A 72 -6.36 -6.05 7.51
N LEU A 73 -6.25 -6.94 6.51
CA LEU A 73 -7.12 -6.96 5.35
C LEU A 73 -8.47 -7.61 5.69
N ALA A 74 -9.54 -7.07 5.12
CA ALA A 74 -10.91 -7.60 5.19
C ALA A 74 -11.64 -7.34 3.89
N ARG A 75 -12.28 -8.33 3.30
CA ARG A 75 -13.22 -8.08 2.20
C ARG A 75 -14.40 -7.25 2.70
N CYS A 76 -15.10 -6.58 1.80
CA CYS A 76 -16.38 -5.93 2.10
C CYS A 76 -17.48 -6.98 2.44
N VAL A 77 -17.25 -7.70 3.56
CA VAL A 77 -18.13 -8.73 4.15
C VAL A 77 -18.10 -8.54 5.68
N GLU A 78 -19.26 -8.55 6.32
CA GLU A 78 -19.38 -8.29 7.77
C GLU A 78 -18.44 -9.16 8.61
N LYS A 79 -18.46 -10.48 8.36
CA LYS A 79 -17.62 -11.44 9.08
C LYS A 79 -16.13 -11.10 8.99
N ASP A 80 -15.66 -10.68 7.80
CA ASP A 80 -14.24 -10.38 7.59
C ASP A 80 -13.82 -9.16 8.42
N ILE A 81 -14.66 -8.11 8.42
CA ILE A 81 -14.42 -6.89 9.20
C ILE A 81 -14.44 -7.18 10.69
N ASP A 82 -15.40 -7.96 11.17
CA ASP A 82 -15.52 -8.31 12.59
C ASP A 82 -14.31 -9.12 13.07
N VAL A 83 -13.86 -10.10 12.26
CA VAL A 83 -12.69 -10.92 12.57
C VAL A 83 -11.41 -10.08 12.54
N ALA A 84 -11.26 -9.16 11.59
CA ALA A 84 -10.14 -8.23 11.55
C ALA A 84 -10.12 -7.33 12.80
N ALA A 85 -11.25 -6.74 13.16
CA ALA A 85 -11.39 -5.94 14.37
C ALA A 85 -11.03 -6.72 15.64
N GLU A 86 -11.55 -7.96 15.77
CA GLU A 86 -11.28 -8.82 16.92
C GLU A 86 -9.79 -9.16 17.07
N SER A 87 -9.10 -9.43 15.95
CA SER A 87 -7.67 -9.72 15.96
C SER A 87 -6.81 -8.49 16.31
N LEU A 88 -7.25 -7.30 15.90
CA LEU A 88 -6.51 -6.05 16.05
C LEU A 88 -6.80 -5.30 17.36
N LYS A 89 -7.90 -5.59 18.05
CA LYS A 89 -8.32 -4.83 19.27
C LYS A 89 -7.31 -4.79 20.41
N VAL A 90 -6.29 -5.65 20.35
CA VAL A 90 -5.20 -5.70 21.34
C VAL A 90 -4.08 -4.69 21.04
N ALA A 91 -4.10 -4.05 19.87
CA ALA A 91 -3.19 -2.97 19.51
C ALA A 91 -3.59 -1.65 20.20
N GLU A 92 -2.63 -0.77 20.42
CA GLU A 92 -2.90 0.59 20.92
C GLU A 92 -3.60 1.46 19.86
N ALA A 93 -3.23 1.27 18.59
CA ALA A 93 -3.86 1.90 17.43
C ALA A 93 -3.78 0.95 16.24
N PHE A 94 -4.88 0.79 15.51
CA PHE A 94 -4.94 -0.11 14.38
C PHE A 94 -5.76 0.46 13.24
N ARG A 95 -5.54 -0.11 12.05
CA ARG A 95 -6.30 0.18 10.84
C ARG A 95 -7.02 -1.08 10.37
N ILE A 96 -8.25 -0.92 9.91
CA ILE A 96 -8.95 -1.94 9.13
C ILE A 96 -8.87 -1.52 7.66
N HIS A 97 -8.32 -2.40 6.83
CA HIS A 97 -8.26 -2.24 5.39
C HIS A 97 -9.34 -3.11 4.75
N THR A 98 -10.31 -2.49 4.10
CA THR A 98 -11.38 -3.22 3.41
C THR A 98 -11.42 -2.85 1.92
N PHE A 99 -11.86 -3.78 1.08
CA PHE A 99 -11.82 -3.62 -0.37
C PHE A 99 -13.00 -4.27 -1.07
N ILE A 100 -13.32 -3.73 -2.25
CA ILE A 100 -14.25 -4.33 -3.21
C ILE A 100 -13.82 -3.95 -4.63
N ALA A 101 -14.06 -4.86 -5.58
CA ALA A 101 -13.76 -4.60 -6.99
C ALA A 101 -14.67 -3.53 -7.58
N THR A 102 -14.08 -2.62 -8.36
CA THR A 102 -14.77 -1.47 -8.94
C THR A 102 -14.80 -1.48 -10.47
N SER A 103 -13.98 -2.32 -11.11
CA SER A 103 -13.98 -2.40 -12.59
C SER A 103 -15.23 -3.09 -13.12
N PRO A 104 -15.76 -2.63 -14.26
CA PRO A 104 -16.97 -3.21 -14.86
C PRO A 104 -16.89 -4.72 -15.07
N MET A 105 -15.71 -5.20 -15.46
CA MET A 105 -15.47 -6.63 -15.67
C MET A 105 -15.61 -7.42 -14.36
N HIS A 106 -14.97 -6.97 -13.28
CA HIS A 106 -15.05 -7.67 -11.99
C HIS A 106 -16.44 -7.53 -11.35
N ILE A 107 -17.09 -6.38 -11.49
CA ILE A 107 -18.48 -6.20 -11.04
C ILE A 107 -19.40 -7.23 -11.71
N ALA A 108 -19.30 -7.37 -13.04
CA ALA A 108 -20.17 -8.28 -13.78
C ALA A 108 -19.83 -9.75 -13.56
N THR A 109 -18.55 -10.13 -13.56
CA THR A 109 -18.11 -11.53 -13.57
C THR A 109 -17.85 -12.10 -12.18
N LYS A 110 -17.16 -11.35 -11.32
CA LYS A 110 -16.75 -11.77 -9.97
C LYS A 110 -17.85 -11.49 -8.95
N LEU A 111 -18.41 -10.29 -8.96
CA LEU A 111 -19.42 -9.89 -7.98
C LEU A 111 -20.85 -10.18 -8.43
N ARG A 112 -21.10 -10.29 -9.73
CA ARG A 112 -22.43 -10.48 -10.35
C ARG A 112 -23.42 -9.44 -9.82
N SER A 113 -23.01 -8.17 -9.89
CA SER A 113 -23.65 -7.03 -9.23
C SER A 113 -23.67 -5.84 -10.18
N THR A 114 -24.14 -4.71 -9.71
CA THR A 114 -24.12 -3.40 -10.37
C THR A 114 -23.18 -2.45 -9.62
N LEU A 115 -22.74 -1.37 -10.26
CA LEU A 115 -21.93 -0.35 -9.61
C LEU A 115 -22.63 0.26 -8.40
N ASP A 116 -23.94 0.51 -8.49
CA ASP A 116 -24.72 1.11 -7.40
C ASP A 116 -24.76 0.17 -6.18
N GLU A 117 -24.97 -1.12 -6.38
CA GLU A 117 -24.92 -2.13 -5.30
C GLU A 117 -23.51 -2.26 -4.69
N VAL A 118 -22.47 -2.09 -5.51
CA VAL A 118 -21.07 -2.07 -5.03
C VAL A 118 -20.85 -0.84 -4.15
N ILE A 119 -21.34 0.33 -4.55
CA ILE A 119 -21.27 1.56 -3.75
C ILE A 119 -22.02 1.40 -2.43
N GLU A 120 -23.24 0.88 -2.45
CA GLU A 120 -24.02 0.64 -1.23
C GLU A 120 -23.29 -0.31 -0.26
N ARG A 121 -22.70 -1.38 -0.80
CA ARG A 121 -21.90 -2.33 0.00
C ARG A 121 -20.67 -1.65 0.58
N ALA A 122 -19.95 -0.84 -0.20
CA ALA A 122 -18.79 -0.09 0.27
C ALA A 122 -19.17 0.85 1.43
N ILE A 123 -20.25 1.62 1.28
CA ILE A 123 -20.77 2.51 2.33
C ILE A 123 -21.06 1.74 3.62
N TYR A 124 -21.79 0.63 3.50
CA TYR A 124 -22.18 -0.17 4.65
C TYR A 124 -20.96 -0.75 5.37
N MET A 125 -19.99 -1.30 4.63
CA MET A 125 -18.82 -1.96 5.21
C MET A 125 -17.80 -0.95 5.78
N VAL A 126 -17.62 0.19 5.15
CA VAL A 126 -16.80 1.27 5.72
C VAL A 126 -17.42 1.77 7.04
N LYS A 127 -18.73 2.01 7.09
CA LYS A 127 -19.42 2.37 8.34
C LYS A 127 -19.29 1.30 9.42
N ARG A 128 -19.33 0.01 9.04
CA ARG A 128 -19.13 -1.09 9.97
C ARG A 128 -17.71 -1.08 10.55
N ALA A 129 -16.69 -0.92 9.71
CA ALA A 129 -15.30 -0.82 10.15
C ALA A 129 -15.08 0.38 11.08
N ARG A 130 -15.74 1.52 10.79
CA ARG A 130 -15.72 2.73 11.63
C ARG A 130 -16.28 2.54 13.05
N ASN A 131 -17.07 1.51 13.30
CA ASN A 131 -17.52 1.19 14.66
C ASN A 131 -16.40 0.64 15.54
N TYR A 132 -15.29 0.17 14.95
CA TYR A 132 -14.17 -0.46 15.66
C TYR A 132 -12.93 0.42 15.74
N THR A 133 -12.72 1.29 14.75
CA THR A 133 -11.55 2.16 14.67
C THR A 133 -11.87 3.47 13.96
N ASP A 134 -11.11 4.51 14.29
CA ASP A 134 -11.16 5.80 13.58
C ASP A 134 -10.29 5.83 12.32
N ASP A 135 -9.53 4.79 12.05
CA ASP A 135 -8.66 4.66 10.88
C ASP A 135 -9.11 3.49 10.00
N VAL A 136 -9.79 3.82 8.90
CA VAL A 136 -10.29 2.85 7.92
C VAL A 136 -9.73 3.18 6.55
N GLU A 137 -9.06 2.20 5.96
CA GLU A 137 -8.62 2.23 4.57
C GLU A 137 -9.61 1.47 3.69
N PHE A 138 -9.95 2.08 2.56
CA PHE A 138 -10.81 1.47 1.56
C PHE A 138 -10.10 1.39 0.22
N SER A 139 -9.97 0.18 -0.34
CA SER A 139 -9.39 -0.07 -1.66
C SER A 139 -10.43 -0.27 -2.73
N CYS A 140 -10.27 0.47 -3.83
CA CYS A 140 -11.00 0.27 -5.08
C CYS A 140 -10.29 -0.81 -5.91
N GLU A 141 -10.48 -2.12 -5.61
CA GLU A 141 -9.81 -3.20 -6.34
C GLU A 141 -10.01 -3.04 -7.85
N ASP A 142 -8.92 -3.16 -8.61
CA ASP A 142 -8.89 -3.00 -10.07
C ASP A 142 -9.19 -1.56 -10.56
N ALA A 143 -8.75 -0.58 -9.77
CA ALA A 143 -8.95 0.84 -10.09
C ALA A 143 -8.32 1.26 -11.41
N GLY A 144 -7.17 0.67 -11.80
CA GLY A 144 -6.51 0.95 -13.07
C GLY A 144 -7.38 0.65 -14.31
N ARG A 145 -8.40 -0.22 -14.18
CA ARG A 145 -9.36 -0.55 -15.24
C ARG A 145 -10.78 -0.02 -14.98
N THR A 146 -10.95 0.78 -13.95
CA THR A 146 -12.24 1.39 -13.60
C THR A 146 -12.38 2.75 -14.32
N PRO A 147 -13.46 3.01 -15.07
CA PRO A 147 -13.70 4.32 -15.64
C PRO A 147 -13.65 5.41 -14.58
N ILE A 148 -12.94 6.51 -14.84
CA ILE A 148 -12.67 7.56 -13.85
C ILE A 148 -13.94 8.15 -13.22
N ALA A 149 -15.03 8.25 -13.99
CA ALA A 149 -16.31 8.75 -13.47
C ALA A 149 -16.92 7.79 -12.44
N ASP A 150 -16.84 6.48 -12.67
CA ASP A 150 -17.33 5.44 -11.77
C ASP A 150 -16.44 5.34 -10.54
N LEU A 151 -15.12 5.40 -10.72
CA LEU A 151 -14.16 5.41 -9.64
C LEU A 151 -14.37 6.61 -8.70
N ALA A 152 -14.61 7.80 -9.26
CA ALA A 152 -14.87 9.01 -8.48
C ALA A 152 -16.13 8.86 -7.61
N ARG A 153 -17.21 8.25 -8.13
CA ARG A 153 -18.44 7.97 -7.36
C ARG A 153 -18.18 7.04 -6.17
N VAL A 154 -17.41 5.98 -6.40
CA VAL A 154 -17.04 5.02 -5.33
C VAL A 154 -16.21 5.71 -4.26
N VAL A 155 -15.19 6.46 -4.67
CA VAL A 155 -14.27 7.19 -3.77
C VAL A 155 -15.04 8.20 -2.92
N GLU A 156 -15.87 9.05 -3.54
CA GLU A 156 -16.68 10.03 -2.82
C GLU A 156 -17.58 9.36 -1.77
N ALA A 157 -18.24 8.26 -2.15
CA ALA A 157 -19.13 7.52 -1.27
C ALA A 157 -18.39 6.88 -0.08
N ALA A 158 -17.21 6.30 -0.32
CA ALA A 158 -16.38 5.70 0.73
C ALA A 158 -15.86 6.75 1.73
N ILE A 159 -15.43 7.92 1.24
CA ILE A 159 -15.03 9.06 2.10
C ILE A 159 -16.22 9.56 2.92
N ASN A 160 -17.38 9.72 2.32
CA ASN A 160 -18.61 10.12 3.03
C ASN A 160 -19.05 9.08 4.07
N ALA A 161 -18.73 7.81 3.86
CA ALA A 161 -19.00 6.75 4.82
C ALA A 161 -17.99 6.72 5.99
N GLY A 162 -16.86 7.45 5.88
CA GLY A 162 -15.86 7.62 6.93
C GLY A 162 -14.52 6.94 6.66
N ALA A 163 -14.22 6.52 5.44
CA ALA A 163 -12.88 6.09 5.08
C ALA A 163 -11.89 7.26 5.23
N THR A 164 -10.78 7.01 5.93
CA THR A 164 -9.72 8.00 6.19
C THR A 164 -8.59 7.90 5.18
N THR A 165 -8.49 6.76 4.52
CA THR A 165 -7.55 6.50 3.43
C THR A 165 -8.28 5.79 2.30
N ILE A 166 -8.03 6.24 1.07
CA ILE A 166 -8.54 5.61 -0.15
C ILE A 166 -7.36 5.10 -0.94
N ASN A 167 -7.31 3.79 -1.13
CA ASN A 167 -6.27 3.16 -1.92
C ASN A 167 -6.72 2.92 -3.35
N ILE A 168 -5.88 3.31 -4.29
CA ILE A 168 -6.06 3.17 -5.73
C ILE A 168 -5.02 2.16 -6.24
N PRO A 169 -5.39 0.88 -6.41
CA PRO A 169 -4.45 -0.14 -6.85
C PRO A 169 -4.37 -0.26 -8.38
N ASP A 170 -3.16 -0.37 -8.89
CA ASP A 170 -2.88 -0.97 -10.20
C ASP A 170 -2.81 -2.50 -10.04
N THR A 171 -3.98 -3.11 -9.89
CA THR A 171 -4.14 -4.53 -9.51
C THR A 171 -3.55 -5.47 -10.56
N VAL A 172 -3.61 -5.11 -11.84
CA VAL A 172 -3.08 -5.93 -12.94
C VAL A 172 -1.61 -5.63 -13.21
N GLY A 173 -1.10 -4.49 -12.77
CA GLY A 173 0.31 -4.11 -12.91
C GLY A 173 0.73 -3.73 -14.34
N TYR A 174 -0.20 -3.21 -15.16
CA TYR A 174 0.13 -2.85 -16.53
C TYR A 174 -0.14 -1.38 -16.89
N THR A 175 -0.51 -0.56 -15.92
CA THR A 175 -0.72 0.87 -16.12
C THR A 175 0.62 1.58 -16.33
N MET A 176 0.67 2.49 -17.29
CA MET A 176 1.87 3.32 -17.52
C MET A 176 1.92 4.48 -16.48
N PRO A 177 3.12 4.98 -16.10
CA PRO A 177 3.24 6.00 -15.06
C PRO A 177 2.41 7.26 -15.31
N PHE A 178 2.32 7.73 -16.56
CA PHE A 178 1.53 8.91 -16.90
C PHE A 178 0.01 8.64 -16.83
N GLU A 179 -0.42 7.42 -17.16
CA GLU A 179 -1.82 7.00 -17.05
C GLU A 179 -2.22 6.89 -15.57
N PHE A 180 -1.38 6.26 -14.77
CA PHE A 180 -1.63 6.11 -13.34
C PHE A 180 -1.67 7.45 -12.61
N ALA A 181 -0.72 8.35 -12.91
CA ALA A 181 -0.75 9.74 -12.44
C ALA A 181 -2.04 10.47 -12.87
N GLY A 182 -2.49 10.23 -14.11
CA GLY A 182 -3.75 10.77 -14.64
C GLY A 182 -4.98 10.31 -13.88
N ILE A 183 -5.01 9.07 -13.39
CA ILE A 183 -6.09 8.57 -12.51
C ILE A 183 -6.12 9.37 -11.21
N ILE A 184 -4.96 9.55 -10.56
CA ILE A 184 -4.86 10.29 -9.30
C ILE A 184 -5.29 11.75 -9.49
N SER A 185 -4.74 12.45 -10.49
CA SER A 185 -5.13 13.83 -10.80
C SER A 185 -6.63 13.94 -11.12
N GLY A 186 -7.14 12.97 -11.91
CA GLY A 186 -8.55 12.93 -12.27
C GLY A 186 -9.50 12.74 -11.08
N LEU A 187 -9.07 12.05 -10.02
CA LEU A 187 -9.81 11.95 -8.76
C LEU A 187 -9.82 13.28 -8.02
N TYR A 188 -8.68 13.99 -7.92
CA TYR A 188 -8.61 15.30 -7.31
C TYR A 188 -9.50 16.35 -8.00
N GLU A 189 -9.70 16.21 -9.31
CA GLU A 189 -10.59 17.10 -10.08
C GLU A 189 -12.08 16.80 -9.89
N ARG A 190 -12.45 15.53 -9.60
CA ARG A 190 -13.84 15.07 -9.65
C ARG A 190 -14.46 14.79 -8.30
N VAL A 191 -13.67 14.47 -7.28
CA VAL A 191 -14.16 14.06 -5.97
C VAL A 191 -14.21 15.28 -5.04
N PRO A 192 -15.38 15.81 -4.71
CA PRO A 192 -15.50 17.09 -4.01
C PRO A 192 -15.06 17.04 -2.53
N ASN A 193 -14.97 15.85 -1.94
CA ASN A 193 -14.58 15.63 -0.55
C ASN A 193 -13.21 14.92 -0.42
N ILE A 194 -12.37 14.94 -1.48
CA ILE A 194 -11.11 14.19 -1.53
C ILE A 194 -10.08 14.65 -0.48
N ASP A 195 -10.18 15.90 -0.05
CA ASP A 195 -9.35 16.51 0.99
C ASP A 195 -9.57 15.92 2.39
N LYS A 196 -10.66 15.16 2.59
CA LYS A 196 -11.00 14.51 3.85
C LYS A 196 -10.33 13.14 4.03
N ALA A 197 -9.65 12.63 3.01
CA ALA A 197 -8.95 11.35 3.05
C ALA A 197 -7.55 11.44 2.46
N ILE A 198 -6.69 10.52 2.86
CA ILE A 198 -5.38 10.33 2.25
C ILE A 198 -5.57 9.45 1.01
N ILE A 199 -5.01 9.86 -0.12
CA ILE A 199 -4.96 9.00 -1.30
C ILE A 199 -3.71 8.13 -1.21
N SER A 200 -3.94 6.83 -1.20
CA SER A 200 -2.94 5.76 -1.21
C SER A 200 -2.86 5.12 -2.58
N VAL A 201 -1.71 4.53 -2.90
CA VAL A 201 -1.53 3.75 -4.11
C VAL A 201 -0.84 2.43 -3.81
N HIS A 202 -1.27 1.39 -4.51
CA HIS A 202 -0.70 0.04 -4.47
C HIS A 202 -0.43 -0.42 -5.89
N THR A 203 0.81 -0.76 -6.20
CA THR A 203 1.21 -1.06 -7.59
C THR A 203 1.87 -2.42 -7.69
N HIS A 204 1.46 -3.20 -8.69
CA HIS A 204 2.08 -4.46 -9.05
C HIS A 204 3.13 -4.28 -10.15
N ASP A 205 4.08 -5.21 -10.23
CA ASP A 205 5.32 -5.05 -11.01
C ASP A 205 5.34 -5.87 -12.31
N ASP A 206 4.17 -6.23 -12.82
CA ASP A 206 4.04 -7.11 -14.00
C ASP A 206 4.74 -6.56 -15.25
N LEU A 207 4.89 -5.25 -15.37
CA LEU A 207 5.67 -4.58 -16.42
C LEU A 207 6.99 -3.97 -15.90
N GLY A 208 7.40 -4.21 -14.66
CA GLY A 208 8.57 -3.57 -14.07
C GLY A 208 8.38 -2.08 -13.78
N LEU A 209 7.14 -1.64 -13.56
CA LEU A 209 6.79 -0.23 -13.41
C LEU A 209 6.24 0.14 -12.02
N ALA A 210 6.19 -0.79 -11.09
CA ALA A 210 5.55 -0.56 -9.79
C ALA A 210 6.13 0.66 -9.05
N VAL A 211 7.44 0.78 -8.96
CA VAL A 211 8.10 1.94 -8.34
C VAL A 211 7.84 3.22 -9.15
N GLY A 212 7.96 3.15 -10.48
CA GLY A 212 7.71 4.30 -11.37
C GLY A 212 6.28 4.81 -11.26
N ASN A 213 5.29 3.91 -11.22
CA ASN A 213 3.88 4.25 -11.05
C ASN A 213 3.62 4.88 -9.67
N SER A 214 4.20 4.32 -8.61
CA SER A 214 4.07 4.87 -7.26
C SER A 214 4.64 6.28 -7.15
N LEU A 215 5.83 6.52 -7.71
CA LEU A 215 6.44 7.86 -7.75
C LEU A 215 5.59 8.86 -8.56
N ALA A 216 5.11 8.45 -9.74
CA ALA A 216 4.24 9.28 -10.58
C ALA A 216 2.93 9.64 -9.84
N ALA A 217 2.34 8.70 -9.11
CA ALA A 217 1.16 8.93 -8.29
C ALA A 217 1.42 9.91 -7.14
N VAL A 218 2.57 9.82 -6.47
CA VAL A 218 2.97 10.79 -5.41
C VAL A 218 3.11 12.19 -5.99
N HIS A 219 3.70 12.34 -7.17
CA HIS A 219 3.78 13.63 -7.87
C HIS A 219 2.39 14.17 -8.25
N ALA A 220 1.44 13.28 -8.55
CA ALA A 220 0.05 13.63 -8.86
C ALA A 220 -0.81 13.92 -7.62
N GLY A 221 -0.31 13.70 -6.40
CA GLY A 221 -1.03 14.04 -5.17
C GLY A 221 -1.19 12.92 -4.15
N ALA A 222 -0.87 11.66 -4.46
CA ALA A 222 -0.91 10.58 -3.48
C ALA A 222 0.02 10.84 -2.29
N ARG A 223 -0.41 10.44 -1.09
CA ARG A 223 0.33 10.68 0.17
C ARG A 223 0.53 9.43 1.01
N GLN A 224 0.14 8.27 0.51
CA GLN A 224 0.53 6.96 1.01
C GLN A 224 0.98 6.11 -0.18
N VAL A 225 2.03 5.32 0.02
CA VAL A 225 2.47 4.29 -0.94
C VAL A 225 2.53 2.95 -0.22
N GLU A 226 1.87 1.96 -0.81
CA GLU A 226 1.94 0.57 -0.39
C GLU A 226 3.03 -0.16 -1.19
N GLY A 227 3.82 -0.94 -0.50
CA GLY A 227 4.87 -1.73 -1.12
C GLY A 227 5.37 -2.82 -0.17
N ALA A 228 6.28 -3.63 -0.66
CA ALA A 228 6.85 -4.72 0.12
C ALA A 228 8.38 -4.66 0.11
N MET A 229 8.98 -5.23 1.15
CA MET A 229 10.42 -5.45 1.17
C MET A 229 10.82 -6.38 0.04
N ASN A 230 11.90 -6.04 -0.68
CA ASN A 230 12.37 -6.72 -1.89
C ASN A 230 11.34 -6.78 -3.04
N GLY A 231 10.30 -5.95 -2.99
CA GLY A 231 9.24 -5.95 -4.00
C GLY A 231 8.45 -7.26 -4.09
N ILE A 232 8.48 -8.11 -3.06
CA ILE A 232 7.74 -9.38 -3.07
C ILE A 232 6.23 -9.12 -3.10
N GLY A 233 5.48 -9.99 -3.77
CA GLY A 233 4.04 -9.84 -3.90
C GLY A 233 3.46 -10.80 -4.92
N GLU A 234 2.16 -10.71 -5.15
CA GLU A 234 1.46 -11.54 -6.09
C GLU A 234 2.06 -11.39 -7.51
N ARG A 235 2.19 -12.48 -8.26
CA ARG A 235 2.75 -12.60 -9.62
C ARG A 235 4.20 -12.07 -9.73
N ALA A 236 4.40 -10.86 -10.30
CA ALA A 236 5.74 -10.26 -10.47
C ALA A 236 6.20 -9.43 -9.25
N GLY A 237 5.33 -9.22 -8.29
CA GLY A 237 5.63 -8.49 -7.07
C GLY A 237 4.95 -7.13 -6.97
N ASN A 238 5.30 -6.40 -5.92
CA ASN A 238 4.78 -5.09 -5.57
C ASN A 238 5.86 -4.00 -5.75
N CYS A 239 5.50 -2.75 -5.48
CA CYS A 239 6.48 -1.68 -5.34
C CYS A 239 7.55 -2.06 -4.31
N SER A 240 8.82 -2.07 -4.72
CA SER A 240 9.96 -2.31 -3.83
C SER A 240 10.14 -1.10 -2.89
N LEU A 241 10.00 -1.32 -1.60
CA LEU A 241 10.16 -0.26 -0.60
C LEU A 241 11.61 0.25 -0.55
N GLU A 242 12.60 -0.60 -0.79
CA GLU A 242 14.01 -0.22 -0.82
C GLU A 242 14.30 0.79 -1.93
N GLU A 243 13.71 0.60 -3.10
CA GLU A 243 13.88 1.51 -4.24
C GLU A 243 13.12 2.80 -4.01
N LEU A 244 11.85 2.69 -3.60
CA LEU A 244 11.01 3.84 -3.29
C LEU A 244 11.66 4.75 -2.24
N LEU A 245 12.25 4.17 -1.19
CA LEU A 245 12.85 4.88 -0.08
C LEU A 245 14.17 5.56 -0.45
N ARG A 246 14.82 5.19 -1.55
CA ARG A 246 16.04 5.83 -2.09
C ARG A 246 15.76 7.07 -2.94
N TYR A 247 14.52 7.32 -3.32
CA TYR A 247 14.19 8.52 -4.09
C TYR A 247 14.60 9.79 -3.32
N PRO A 248 15.16 10.85 -4.00
CA PRO A 248 15.83 11.96 -3.34
C PRO A 248 15.04 12.62 -2.21
N PRO A 249 15.74 13.15 -1.16
CA PRO A 249 15.10 13.78 -0.03
C PRO A 249 14.35 15.04 -0.45
N GLY A 250 13.15 15.23 0.08
CA GLY A 250 12.28 16.40 -0.17
C GLY A 250 10.81 16.08 -0.01
N TRP A 251 10.44 14.82 -0.09
CA TRP A 251 9.06 14.38 0.07
C TRP A 251 8.80 13.56 1.34
N ARG A 252 9.89 13.30 2.13
CA ARG A 252 9.76 12.72 3.46
C ARG A 252 9.84 13.80 4.53
N ALA A 253 8.98 13.75 5.53
CA ALA A 253 9.27 14.44 6.77
C ALA A 253 10.52 13.80 7.41
N GLU A 254 11.43 14.62 7.92
CA GLU A 254 12.49 14.11 8.77
C GLU A 254 11.85 13.44 9.99
N LYS A 255 11.82 12.08 10.00
CA LYS A 255 11.54 11.39 11.25
C LYS A 255 12.67 11.72 12.22
N PRO A 256 12.38 12.02 13.49
CA PRO A 256 13.42 12.30 14.47
C PRO A 256 14.40 11.11 14.48
N ARG A 257 15.69 11.43 14.28
CA ARG A 257 16.82 10.48 14.25
C ARG A 257 16.94 9.74 15.58
N LYS A 258 16.11 8.72 15.80
CA LYS A 258 16.28 7.77 16.91
C LYS A 258 16.87 6.41 16.49
N LEU A 259 17.19 6.23 15.23
CA LEU A 259 17.97 5.09 14.75
C LEU A 259 19.43 5.51 14.60
N ARG A 260 20.11 5.76 15.72
CA ARG A 260 21.56 5.75 15.78
C ARG A 260 22.00 4.35 16.16
N ASN A 261 22.62 3.69 15.16
CA ASN A 261 23.68 2.69 15.27
C ASN A 261 23.52 1.60 16.33
N HIS A 262 23.26 0.36 15.93
CA HIS A 262 24.18 -0.78 16.11
C HIS A 262 23.64 -2.15 15.69
N ASP A 263 22.40 -2.31 15.21
CA ASP A 263 21.89 -3.67 14.96
C ASP A 263 21.18 -3.91 13.60
N THR A 264 21.35 -3.07 12.62
CA THR A 264 20.81 -3.33 11.28
C THR A 264 21.95 -3.44 10.27
N ARG A 265 22.46 -4.65 10.09
CA ARG A 265 23.17 -5.01 8.85
C ARG A 265 22.18 -5.26 7.71
N ILE A 266 21.30 -4.33 7.47
CA ILE A 266 20.73 -4.06 6.16
C ILE A 266 21.46 -2.82 5.72
N TYR A 267 22.32 -2.95 4.73
CA TYR A 267 23.24 -1.91 4.26
C TYR A 267 22.48 -0.74 3.68
N TRP A 268 22.14 0.23 4.51
CA TRP A 268 21.79 1.58 4.10
C TRP A 268 23.03 2.45 4.33
N SER A 269 24.09 2.26 3.52
CA SER A 269 25.14 3.26 3.43
C SER A 269 24.57 4.47 2.69
N GLU A 270 24.60 5.61 3.33
CA GLU A 270 24.43 6.88 2.59
C GLU A 270 25.46 6.87 1.45
N PRO A 271 25.09 7.26 0.20
CA PRO A 271 26.06 7.38 -0.87
C PRO A 271 27.14 8.34 -0.40
N ASN A 272 28.39 7.90 -0.46
CA ASN A 272 29.55 8.73 -0.18
C ASN A 272 29.51 9.91 -1.16
N PRO A 273 29.52 11.17 -0.69
CA PRO A 273 29.52 12.35 -1.57
C PRO A 273 30.69 12.36 -2.58
N ALA A 274 31.73 11.55 -2.36
CA ALA A 274 32.87 11.41 -3.25
C ALA A 274 32.64 10.45 -4.45
N GLU A 275 31.51 9.73 -4.52
CA GLU A 275 31.21 8.82 -5.64
C GLU A 275 30.22 9.40 -6.68
N SER A 276 29.85 10.68 -6.56
CA SER A 276 28.99 11.37 -7.54
C SER A 276 29.69 11.77 -8.84
N ASP A 277 31.00 11.49 -9.00
CA ASP A 277 31.80 11.84 -10.18
C ASP A 277 32.09 10.66 -11.13
N LEU A 278 31.19 9.68 -11.22
CA LEU A 278 31.23 8.75 -12.33
C LEU A 278 30.63 9.41 -13.60
N SER A 279 31.52 10.18 -14.27
CA SER A 279 31.30 10.61 -15.65
C SER A 279 31.03 9.39 -16.54
N PHE A 280 29.89 9.39 -17.23
CA PHE A 280 29.64 8.46 -18.33
C PHE A 280 30.71 8.70 -19.42
N GLY A 281 31.72 7.85 -19.44
CA GLY A 281 32.67 7.78 -20.53
C GLY A 281 31.94 7.34 -21.80
N ALA A 282 31.87 8.23 -22.78
CA ALA A 282 31.39 7.90 -24.10
C ALA A 282 32.28 6.80 -24.71
N CYS A 283 31.69 5.67 -25.08
CA CYS A 283 32.36 4.69 -25.93
C CYS A 283 32.55 5.30 -27.33
N GLY A 284 33.70 5.90 -27.56
CA GLY A 284 34.17 6.27 -28.89
C GLY A 284 34.62 5.02 -29.64
N GLY A 285 33.87 4.54 -30.62
CA GLY A 285 34.31 3.53 -31.53
C GLY A 285 35.28 4.14 -32.55
N GLU A 286 36.55 3.80 -32.47
CA GLU A 286 37.49 4.01 -33.56
C GLU A 286 37.28 2.92 -34.64
N THR A 287 36.80 3.34 -35.81
CA THR A 287 36.88 2.52 -37.01
C THR A 287 38.26 2.72 -37.64
N SER A 288 39.15 1.75 -37.52
CA SER A 288 40.38 1.69 -38.31
C SER A 288 40.07 1.03 -39.66
N HIS A 289 40.18 1.80 -40.71
CA HIS A 289 40.39 1.28 -42.08
C HIS A 289 41.86 0.92 -42.25
N GLY A 290 42.11 -0.29 -42.72
CA GLY A 290 43.35 -0.80 -43.23
C GLY A 290 43.11 -2.12 -43.95
#